data_219920817ce7be521c6fa6e40b23b484
#
_entry.id   219920817ce7be521c6fa6e40b23b484
#
_cell.length_a   1.000
_cell.length_b   1.000
_cell.length_c   1.000
_cell.angle_alpha   90.00
_cell.angle_beta   90.00
_cell.angle_gamma   90.00
#
_symmetry.space_group_name_H-M   'P 1'
#
loop_
_entity.id
_entity.type
_entity.pdbx_description
1 polymer ?
#
loop_
_entity_poly.entity_id
_entity_poly.type
_entity_poly.pdbx_seq_one_letter_code
_entity_poly.pdbx_strand_id
1 'polypeptide(L)'
;MAKKKSKLSSFVIGALAVLLIAVVGFFGYKYVTDEVDGNRRQKSGGTVHITSTSQYDVGQALFANEIINSDTIWDMWMSNHYPDFEYTQGEFELNAQMSYEEIAQKLKEPDVTHQSVSVCIPEGYDIFKISTTLEENGVCSAEDFLNACKDKSKYDYSFISGIPDSSTIAYPLEGFLFPATYDFAENMQAYEVVDTMLGAFADRISSEWRAYCEQNNMTMYELVTLASVVEKETLGEGVAQKIASVFINRLDKGQQLQSDVTIDYGNKLREAGFADDVVTSYNTYKCAALPSGPICNPGVANIDAVVKHADTEYFYFFSYNNGADFYFTDDYNDFQAQWAVLGKTNTQ
;
A
#
# COMPACT_ATOMS: atom_id res chain seq x y z
N MET A 1 45.39 -32.78 47.91
CA MET A 1 46.00 -32.06 46.74
C MET A 1 45.04 -31.76 45.61
N ALA A 2 43.73 -31.97 45.67
CA ALA A 2 42.76 -31.76 44.58
C ALA A 2 42.16 -30.31 44.51
N LYS A 3 42.17 -29.50 45.56
CA LYS A 3 41.55 -28.16 45.61
C LYS A 3 42.35 -27.03 44.90
N LYS A 4 43.62 -27.26 44.57
CA LYS A 4 44.46 -26.23 43.93
C LYS A 4 44.31 -26.16 42.42
N LYS A 5 43.89 -27.28 41.75
CA LYS A 5 43.64 -27.34 40.31
C LYS A 5 42.39 -26.62 39.89
N SER A 6 41.33 -26.58 40.73
CA SER A 6 40.04 -25.95 40.37
C SER A 6 40.12 -24.40 40.36
N LYS A 7 40.89 -23.79 41.25
CA LYS A 7 41.07 -22.32 41.28
C LYS A 7 41.88 -21.78 40.09
N LEU A 8 42.87 -22.53 39.64
CA LEU A 8 43.66 -22.14 38.46
C LEU A 8 42.86 -22.24 37.17
N SER A 9 41.98 -23.26 37.03
CA SER A 9 41.11 -23.42 35.88
C SER A 9 40.03 -22.31 35.82
N SER A 10 39.44 -21.93 36.94
CA SER A 10 38.46 -20.85 37.03
C SER A 10 39.07 -19.47 36.69
N PHE A 11 40.31 -19.22 37.11
CA PHE A 11 41.02 -18.00 36.77
C PHE A 11 41.36 -17.93 35.28
N VAL A 12 41.79 -19.04 34.67
CA VAL A 12 42.08 -19.14 33.24
C VAL A 12 40.77 -18.95 32.41
N ILE A 13 39.66 -19.54 32.84
CA ILE A 13 38.35 -19.36 32.17
C ILE A 13 37.91 -17.91 32.27
N GLY A 14 38.03 -17.27 33.42
CA GLY A 14 37.72 -15.86 33.62
C GLY A 14 38.56 -14.94 32.73
N ALA A 15 39.89 -15.20 32.66
CA ALA A 15 40.78 -14.44 31.80
C ALA A 15 40.44 -14.59 30.30
N LEU A 16 40.07 -15.81 29.87
CA LEU A 16 39.62 -16.07 28.48
C LEU A 16 38.31 -15.36 28.18
N ALA A 17 37.36 -15.33 29.10
CA ALA A 17 36.11 -14.61 28.93
C ALA A 17 36.33 -13.10 28.79
N VAL A 18 37.18 -12.49 29.62
CA VAL A 18 37.54 -11.07 29.52
C VAL A 18 38.25 -10.78 28.21
N LEU A 19 39.16 -11.67 27.78
CA LEU A 19 39.83 -11.53 26.47
C LEU A 19 38.84 -11.60 25.31
N LEU A 20 37.89 -12.52 25.36
CA LEU A 20 36.82 -12.65 24.32
C LEU A 20 35.96 -11.40 24.25
N ILE A 21 35.56 -10.86 25.40
CA ILE A 21 34.76 -9.61 25.45
C ILE A 21 35.57 -8.44 24.87
N ALA A 22 36.86 -8.34 25.21
CA ALA A 22 37.74 -7.30 24.68
C ALA A 22 37.94 -7.43 23.15
N VAL A 23 38.06 -8.66 22.64
CA VAL A 23 38.19 -8.94 21.20
C VAL A 23 36.90 -8.58 20.47
N VAL A 24 35.75 -9.03 20.99
CA VAL A 24 34.44 -8.71 20.40
C VAL A 24 34.18 -7.20 20.43
N GLY A 25 34.50 -6.53 21.56
CA GLY A 25 34.36 -5.08 21.67
C GLY A 25 35.29 -4.34 20.71
N PHE A 26 36.51 -4.80 20.50
CA PHE A 26 37.44 -4.21 19.52
C PHE A 26 36.97 -4.34 18.10
N PHE A 27 36.48 -5.54 17.70
CA PHE A 27 35.94 -5.74 16.34
C PHE A 27 34.63 -5.00 16.13
N GLY A 28 33.76 -4.93 17.16
CA GLY A 28 32.53 -4.14 17.10
C GLY A 28 32.80 -2.64 16.93
N TYR A 29 33.73 -2.10 17.74
CA TYR A 29 34.20 -0.71 17.65
C TYR A 29 34.81 -0.42 16.26
N LYS A 30 35.71 -1.32 15.80
CA LYS A 30 36.31 -1.19 14.48
C LYS A 30 35.26 -1.23 13.35
N TYR A 31 34.27 -2.09 13.44
CA TYR A 31 33.20 -2.16 12.45
C TYR A 31 32.40 -0.84 12.37
N VAL A 32 32.04 -0.27 13.52
CA VAL A 32 31.31 1.00 13.56
C VAL A 32 32.18 2.15 13.03
N THR A 33 33.45 2.21 13.39
CA THR A 33 34.35 3.27 12.89
C THR A 33 34.61 3.13 11.39
N ASP A 34 34.87 1.92 10.89
CA ASP A 34 35.07 1.67 9.46
C ASP A 34 33.78 2.05 8.68
N GLU A 35 32.58 1.80 9.24
CA GLU A 35 31.30 2.16 8.66
C GLU A 35 31.10 3.69 8.58
N VAL A 36 31.34 4.39 9.68
CA VAL A 36 31.21 5.86 9.77
C VAL A 36 32.25 6.59 8.93
N ASP A 37 33.50 6.12 8.93
CA ASP A 37 34.62 6.76 8.24
C ASP A 37 34.70 6.42 6.74
N GLY A 38 33.74 5.64 6.17
CA GLY A 38 33.73 5.26 4.76
C GLY A 38 34.74 4.17 4.39
N ASN A 39 35.37 3.50 5.37
CA ASN A 39 36.31 2.40 5.13
C ASN A 39 35.60 1.06 4.84
N ARG A 40 34.48 1.11 4.15
CA ARG A 40 33.64 -0.06 3.80
C ARG A 40 34.34 -0.92 2.74
N ARG A 41 34.04 -2.22 2.75
CA ARG A 41 34.59 -3.14 1.74
C ARG A 41 33.89 -3.03 0.40
N GLN A 42 32.65 -2.55 0.39
CA GLN A 42 31.86 -2.26 -0.82
C GLN A 42 32.52 -1.11 -1.57
N LYS A 43 32.36 -1.15 -2.90
CA LYS A 43 32.82 -0.10 -3.82
C LYS A 43 31.67 0.37 -4.71
N SER A 44 30.44 0.22 -4.22
CA SER A 44 29.25 0.69 -4.89
C SER A 44 29.27 2.21 -4.94
N GLY A 45 28.70 2.77 -5.98
CA GLY A 45 28.55 4.21 -6.17
C GLY A 45 27.72 4.48 -7.39
N GLY A 46 27.06 5.61 -7.39
CA GLY A 46 26.18 6.07 -8.46
C GLY A 46 25.13 7.03 -7.94
N THR A 47 24.15 7.28 -8.79
CA THR A 47 23.02 8.15 -8.48
C THR A 47 22.07 7.44 -7.49
N VAL A 48 21.84 8.04 -6.34
CA VAL A 48 20.85 7.59 -5.35
C VAL A 48 19.68 8.56 -5.37
N HIS A 49 18.48 8.03 -5.55
CA HIS A 49 17.26 8.81 -5.54
C HIS A 49 16.71 8.88 -4.11
N ILE A 50 16.62 10.07 -3.54
CA ILE A 50 16.01 10.33 -2.24
C ILE A 50 14.62 10.93 -2.48
N THR A 51 13.59 10.16 -2.17
CA THR A 51 12.19 10.48 -2.41
C THR A 51 11.43 10.87 -1.15
N SER A 52 12.06 10.73 0.03
CA SER A 52 11.49 11.05 1.33
C SER A 52 12.38 12.02 2.10
N THR A 53 11.78 12.83 2.98
CA THR A 53 12.47 13.69 3.94
C THR A 53 12.61 13.04 5.32
N SER A 54 12.09 11.82 5.49
CA SER A 54 12.22 11.03 6.71
C SER A 54 13.64 10.48 6.84
N GLN A 55 14.28 10.67 8.00
CA GLN A 55 15.60 10.11 8.29
C GLN A 55 15.65 8.59 8.10
N TYR A 56 14.61 7.89 8.54
CA TYR A 56 14.51 6.44 8.41
C TYR A 56 14.50 6.00 6.93
N ASP A 57 13.66 6.63 6.09
CA ASP A 57 13.54 6.27 4.67
C ASP A 57 14.83 6.58 3.91
N VAL A 58 15.50 7.69 4.24
CA VAL A 58 16.81 8.03 3.68
C VAL A 58 17.85 6.97 4.06
N GLY A 59 17.89 6.53 5.31
CA GLY A 59 18.75 5.45 5.76
C GLY A 59 18.51 4.14 4.99
N GLN A 60 17.25 3.79 4.77
CA GLN A 60 16.85 2.63 3.95
C GLN A 60 17.31 2.78 2.50
N ALA A 61 17.10 3.94 1.89
CA ALA A 61 17.55 4.21 0.51
C ALA A 61 19.07 4.08 0.36
N LEU A 62 19.85 4.65 1.28
CA LEU A 62 21.31 4.52 1.30
C LEU A 62 21.75 3.06 1.45
N PHE A 63 21.07 2.29 2.31
CA PHE A 63 21.37 0.88 2.52
C PHE A 63 21.00 0.03 1.28
N ALA A 64 19.82 0.24 0.70
CA ALA A 64 19.36 -0.47 -0.48
C ALA A 64 20.26 -0.24 -1.71
N ASN A 65 20.84 0.95 -1.83
CA ASN A 65 21.81 1.29 -2.89
C ASN A 65 23.26 0.93 -2.53
N GLU A 66 23.48 0.16 -1.46
CA GLU A 66 24.80 -0.30 -0.99
C GLU A 66 25.80 0.85 -0.71
N ILE A 67 25.32 2.05 -0.42
CA ILE A 67 26.16 3.19 -0.02
C ILE A 67 26.63 3.03 1.43
N ILE A 68 25.78 2.49 2.29
CA ILE A 68 26.09 2.15 3.69
C ILE A 68 25.80 0.67 3.95
N ASN A 69 26.40 0.09 5.00
CA ASN A 69 26.18 -1.31 5.41
C ASN A 69 25.14 -1.43 6.54
N SER A 70 24.70 -0.34 7.15
CA SER A 70 23.75 -0.35 8.25
C SER A 70 23.00 0.97 8.35
N ASP A 71 21.71 0.92 8.05
CA ASP A 71 20.74 1.97 8.29
C ASP A 71 20.63 2.35 9.78
N THR A 72 20.66 1.36 10.66
CA THR A 72 20.60 1.56 12.12
C THR A 72 21.80 2.37 12.64
N ILE A 73 23.02 2.13 12.13
CA ILE A 73 24.20 2.93 12.52
C ILE A 73 24.08 4.34 11.94
N TRP A 74 23.58 4.47 10.70
CA TRP A 74 23.29 5.76 10.09
C TRP A 74 22.32 6.58 10.93
N ASP A 75 21.18 6.01 11.28
CA ASP A 75 20.14 6.70 12.06
C ASP A 75 20.66 7.14 13.44
N MET A 76 21.41 6.27 14.11
CA MET A 76 21.99 6.58 15.40
C MET A 76 23.05 7.68 15.28
N TRP A 77 23.87 7.66 14.23
CA TRP A 77 24.91 8.66 13.99
C TRP A 77 24.29 10.01 13.64
N MET A 78 23.30 10.05 12.73
CA MET A 78 22.60 11.27 12.35
C MET A 78 21.87 11.91 13.53
N SER A 79 21.14 11.13 14.33
CA SER A 79 20.43 11.63 15.52
C SER A 79 21.37 12.24 16.56
N ASN A 80 22.63 11.79 16.64
CA ASN A 80 23.60 12.33 17.57
C ASN A 80 24.39 13.55 17.05
N HIS A 81 24.63 13.61 15.73
CA HIS A 81 25.47 14.66 15.13
C HIS A 81 24.64 15.76 14.45
N TYR A 82 23.47 15.39 13.94
CA TYR A 82 22.58 16.25 13.16
C TYR A 82 21.11 16.05 13.55
N PRO A 83 20.70 16.30 14.82
CA PRO A 83 19.33 16.02 15.29
C PRO A 83 18.24 16.79 14.54
N ASP A 84 18.59 17.96 13.99
CA ASP A 84 17.66 18.84 13.26
C ASP A 84 18.00 18.85 11.75
N PHE A 85 18.49 17.73 11.19
CA PHE A 85 18.85 17.67 9.78
C PHE A 85 17.59 17.62 8.90
N GLU A 86 17.50 18.57 7.98
CA GLU A 86 16.46 18.59 6.97
C GLU A 86 16.96 17.93 5.69
N TYR A 87 16.36 16.81 5.33
CA TYR A 87 16.67 16.11 4.09
C TYR A 87 15.97 16.75 2.90
N THR A 88 16.67 16.83 1.77
CA THR A 88 16.14 17.31 0.51
C THR A 88 15.91 16.12 -0.43
N GLN A 89 14.77 16.11 -1.10
CA GLN A 89 14.48 15.12 -2.14
C GLN A 89 15.27 15.46 -3.40
N GLY A 90 15.72 14.43 -4.13
CA GLY A 90 16.47 14.61 -5.37
C GLY A 90 17.42 13.47 -5.67
N GLU A 91 18.27 13.69 -6.66
CA GLU A 91 19.31 12.76 -7.07
C GLU A 91 20.66 13.17 -6.49
N PHE A 92 21.38 12.20 -5.96
CA PHE A 92 22.66 12.42 -5.30
C PHE A 92 23.70 11.43 -5.84
N GLU A 93 24.80 11.92 -6.37
CA GLU A 93 25.97 11.10 -6.70
C GLU A 93 26.74 10.73 -5.44
N LEU A 94 26.53 9.50 -4.95
CA LEU A 94 27.12 8.98 -3.72
C LEU A 94 27.98 7.74 -4.02
N ASN A 95 28.88 7.43 -3.11
CA ASN A 95 29.64 6.18 -3.15
C ASN A 95 29.96 5.64 -1.76
N ALA A 96 30.18 4.33 -1.67
CA ALA A 96 30.39 3.63 -0.42
C ALA A 96 31.73 3.96 0.30
N GLN A 97 32.62 4.75 -0.27
CA GLN A 97 33.84 5.23 0.36
C GLN A 97 33.66 6.58 1.04
N MET A 98 32.51 7.24 0.84
CA MET A 98 32.19 8.47 1.58
C MET A 98 31.97 8.16 3.05
N SER A 99 32.51 8.99 3.94
CA SER A 99 32.16 8.99 5.36
C SER A 99 30.70 9.41 5.54
N TYR A 100 30.11 9.11 6.69
CA TYR A 100 28.75 9.58 7.01
C TYR A 100 28.64 11.11 7.01
N GLU A 101 29.73 11.79 7.39
CA GLU A 101 29.81 13.25 7.30
C GLU A 101 29.73 13.74 5.85
N GLU A 102 30.49 13.13 4.93
CA GLU A 102 30.49 13.50 3.51
C GLU A 102 29.14 13.19 2.87
N ILE A 103 28.51 12.06 3.20
CA ILE A 103 27.16 11.74 2.75
C ILE A 103 26.17 12.78 3.28
N ALA A 104 26.19 13.09 4.58
CA ALA A 104 25.29 14.09 5.17
C ALA A 104 25.47 15.49 4.53
N GLN A 105 26.67 15.90 4.21
CA GLN A 105 26.92 17.17 3.51
C GLN A 105 26.36 17.15 2.08
N LYS A 106 26.55 16.03 1.36
CA LYS A 106 25.99 15.86 0.02
C LYS A 106 24.45 15.90 0.03
N LEU A 107 23.80 15.28 1.01
CA LEU A 107 22.35 15.22 1.13
C LEU A 107 21.68 16.58 1.42
N LYS A 108 22.46 17.66 1.63
CA LYS A 108 21.94 19.02 1.73
C LYS A 108 21.65 19.65 0.38
N GLU A 109 22.45 19.32 -0.62
CA GLU A 109 22.38 19.92 -1.95
C GLU A 109 22.38 18.79 -2.99
N PRO A 110 21.22 18.36 -3.49
CA PRO A 110 21.12 17.34 -4.52
C PRO A 110 21.75 17.81 -5.82
N ASP A 111 22.36 16.86 -6.54
CA ASP A 111 22.95 17.12 -7.88
C ASP A 111 21.84 17.45 -8.88
N VAL A 112 20.65 16.86 -8.69
CA VAL A 112 19.40 17.24 -9.38
C VAL A 112 18.29 17.42 -8.34
N THR A 113 17.71 18.62 -8.29
CA THR A 113 16.52 18.90 -7.49
C THR A 113 15.29 18.50 -8.28
N HIS A 114 14.50 17.55 -7.75
CA HIS A 114 13.15 17.32 -8.24
C HIS A 114 12.20 18.29 -7.53
N GLN A 115 11.40 19.01 -8.31
CA GLN A 115 10.28 19.76 -7.72
C GLN A 115 9.27 18.75 -7.18
N SER A 116 8.80 18.99 -5.95
CA SER A 116 7.71 18.21 -5.38
C SER A 116 6.39 18.70 -5.96
N VAL A 117 5.56 17.77 -6.39
CA VAL A 117 4.22 18.03 -6.91
C VAL A 117 3.20 17.42 -5.97
N SER A 118 2.28 18.25 -5.47
CA SER A 118 1.19 17.79 -4.61
C SER A 118 0.05 17.25 -5.45
N VAL A 119 -0.21 15.95 -5.37
CA VAL A 119 -1.21 15.24 -6.17
C VAL A 119 -2.30 14.68 -5.26
N CYS A 120 -3.54 15.11 -5.49
CA CYS A 120 -4.71 14.56 -4.79
C CYS A 120 -5.27 13.36 -5.56
N ILE A 121 -5.35 12.22 -4.90
CA ILE A 121 -6.00 11.00 -5.40
C ILE A 121 -7.30 10.81 -4.60
N PRO A 122 -8.47 11.13 -5.17
CA PRO A 122 -9.76 10.97 -4.52
C PRO A 122 -10.15 9.50 -4.27
N GLU A 123 -10.99 9.29 -3.26
CA GLU A 123 -11.66 8.00 -3.03
C GLU A 123 -12.44 7.56 -4.28
N GLY A 124 -12.52 6.26 -4.51
CA GLY A 124 -13.21 5.69 -5.67
C GLY A 124 -12.48 5.84 -7.02
N TYR A 125 -11.25 6.40 -7.06
CA TYR A 125 -10.42 6.33 -8.27
C TYR A 125 -9.96 4.90 -8.49
N ASP A 126 -10.07 4.44 -9.72
CA ASP A 126 -9.47 3.20 -10.18
C ASP A 126 -8.04 3.46 -10.69
N ILE A 127 -7.30 2.39 -10.89
CA ILE A 127 -5.91 2.45 -11.31
C ILE A 127 -5.68 3.25 -12.61
N PHE A 128 -6.65 3.26 -13.51
CA PHE A 128 -6.58 4.01 -14.77
C PHE A 128 -6.67 5.52 -14.54
N LYS A 129 -7.58 5.94 -13.64
CA LYS A 129 -7.68 7.36 -13.25
C LYS A 129 -6.46 7.81 -12.47
N ILE A 130 -5.94 6.97 -11.57
CA ILE A 130 -4.72 7.27 -10.82
C ILE A 130 -3.55 7.44 -11.79
N SER A 131 -3.33 6.49 -12.71
CA SER A 131 -2.23 6.56 -13.68
C SER A 131 -2.26 7.83 -14.53
N THR A 132 -3.45 8.20 -15.04
CA THR A 132 -3.63 9.45 -15.80
C THR A 132 -3.35 10.69 -14.93
N THR A 133 -3.84 10.70 -13.68
CA THR A 133 -3.60 11.82 -12.76
C THR A 133 -2.12 12.01 -12.45
N LEU A 134 -1.38 10.91 -12.24
CA LEU A 134 0.06 10.96 -11.99
C LEU A 134 0.84 11.47 -13.21
N GLU A 135 0.49 11.02 -14.41
CA GLU A 135 1.12 11.47 -15.65
C GLU A 135 0.83 12.94 -15.94
N GLU A 136 -0.42 13.39 -15.79
CA GLU A 136 -0.82 14.80 -15.97
C GLU A 136 -0.11 15.75 -15.00
N ASN A 137 0.30 15.26 -13.84
CA ASN A 137 1.06 16.03 -12.85
C ASN A 137 2.58 15.83 -12.95
N GLY A 138 3.09 15.11 -13.97
CA GLY A 138 4.52 14.95 -14.20
C GLY A 138 5.24 14.06 -13.19
N VAL A 139 4.51 13.19 -12.47
CA VAL A 139 5.08 12.28 -11.46
C VAL A 139 5.74 11.08 -12.13
N CYS A 140 5.00 10.33 -12.95
CA CYS A 140 5.52 9.21 -13.74
C CYS A 140 4.58 8.94 -14.93
N SER A 141 5.05 8.16 -15.93
CA SER A 141 4.17 7.79 -17.03
C SER A 141 3.05 6.85 -16.59
N ALA A 142 1.86 7.00 -17.21
CA ALA A 142 0.72 6.13 -16.94
C ALA A 142 1.06 4.65 -17.22
N GLU A 143 1.83 4.38 -18.27
CA GLU A 143 2.26 3.04 -18.64
C GLU A 143 3.17 2.41 -17.58
N ASP A 144 4.18 3.13 -17.09
CA ASP A 144 5.11 2.63 -16.07
C ASP A 144 4.38 2.36 -14.75
N PHE A 145 3.46 3.26 -14.35
CA PHE A 145 2.62 3.06 -13.16
C PHE A 145 1.75 1.81 -13.28
N LEU A 146 1.04 1.64 -14.39
CA LEU A 146 0.21 0.46 -14.61
C LEU A 146 1.04 -0.83 -14.65
N ASN A 147 2.26 -0.79 -15.19
CA ASN A 147 3.17 -1.93 -15.19
C ASN A 147 3.72 -2.24 -13.78
N ALA A 148 4.02 -1.22 -12.97
CA ALA A 148 4.42 -1.40 -11.58
C ALA A 148 3.30 -2.07 -10.74
N CYS A 149 2.04 -1.76 -11.02
CA CYS A 149 0.89 -2.34 -10.34
C CYS A 149 0.56 -3.79 -10.73
N LYS A 150 1.15 -4.34 -11.80
CA LYS A 150 0.96 -5.74 -12.21
C LYS A 150 1.82 -6.72 -11.40
N ASP A 151 2.95 -6.27 -10.87
CA ASP A 151 3.91 -7.14 -10.17
C ASP A 151 3.91 -6.89 -8.66
N LYS A 152 3.00 -7.57 -7.96
CA LYS A 152 2.88 -7.47 -6.51
C LYS A 152 4.12 -8.00 -5.75
N SER A 153 4.97 -8.79 -6.39
CA SER A 153 6.14 -9.42 -5.74
C SER A 153 7.25 -8.44 -5.35
N LYS A 154 7.19 -7.22 -5.86
CA LYS A 154 8.15 -6.15 -5.58
C LYS A 154 7.90 -5.43 -4.26
N TYR A 155 6.76 -5.68 -3.60
CA TYR A 155 6.32 -4.93 -2.43
C TYR A 155 6.16 -5.85 -1.23
N ASP A 156 6.74 -5.48 -0.08
CA ASP A 156 6.75 -6.29 1.15
C ASP A 156 5.75 -5.76 2.19
N TYR A 157 4.45 -5.97 1.92
CA TYR A 157 3.39 -5.67 2.88
C TYR A 157 2.61 -6.92 3.23
N SER A 158 2.25 -7.08 4.50
CA SER A 158 1.57 -8.28 5.01
C SER A 158 0.24 -8.58 4.30
N PHE A 159 -0.50 -7.57 3.83
CA PHE A 159 -1.76 -7.74 3.12
C PHE A 159 -1.59 -8.24 1.68
N ILE A 160 -0.43 -8.00 1.06
CA ILE A 160 -0.13 -8.45 -0.33
C ILE A 160 -0.11 -9.98 -0.41
N SER A 161 0.36 -10.65 0.63
CA SER A 161 0.38 -12.13 0.66
C SER A 161 -1.03 -12.75 0.59
N GLY A 162 -2.06 -11.99 0.96
CA GLY A 162 -3.47 -12.40 0.86
C GLY A 162 -4.11 -12.20 -0.51
N ILE A 163 -3.41 -11.55 -1.46
CA ILE A 163 -3.89 -11.35 -2.83
C ILE A 163 -3.70 -12.65 -3.62
N PRO A 164 -4.76 -13.28 -4.16
CA PRO A 164 -4.65 -14.53 -4.88
C PRO A 164 -3.72 -14.46 -6.09
N ASP A 165 -3.01 -15.54 -6.37
CA ASP A 165 -2.29 -15.73 -7.63
C ASP A 165 -3.26 -16.29 -8.67
N SER A 166 -3.94 -15.40 -9.39
CA SER A 166 -4.94 -15.78 -10.40
C SER A 166 -4.72 -15.01 -11.70
N SER A 167 -4.80 -15.71 -12.82
CA SER A 167 -4.72 -15.11 -14.15
C SER A 167 -5.94 -14.24 -14.50
N THR A 168 -7.01 -14.30 -13.70
CA THR A 168 -8.21 -13.48 -13.88
C THR A 168 -8.15 -12.14 -13.14
N ILE A 169 -7.13 -11.92 -12.32
CA ILE A 169 -6.87 -10.64 -11.65
C ILE A 169 -6.07 -9.75 -12.61
N ALA A 170 -6.66 -8.66 -13.05
CA ALA A 170 -6.03 -7.75 -14.01
C ALA A 170 -4.87 -6.96 -13.38
N TYR A 171 -5.13 -6.35 -12.23
CA TYR A 171 -4.18 -5.55 -11.45
C TYR A 171 -4.24 -5.97 -9.99
N PRO A 172 -3.26 -6.75 -9.49
CA PRO A 172 -3.27 -7.23 -8.12
C PRO A 172 -3.31 -6.14 -7.06
N LEU A 173 -2.79 -4.95 -7.37
CA LEU A 173 -2.70 -3.84 -6.42
C LEU A 173 -3.88 -2.87 -6.49
N GLU A 174 -4.85 -3.06 -7.41
CA GLU A 174 -6.09 -2.29 -7.40
C GLU A 174 -6.79 -2.46 -6.04
N GLY A 175 -7.31 -1.35 -5.50
CA GLY A 175 -7.95 -1.30 -4.19
C GLY A 175 -7.01 -1.00 -3.01
N PHE A 176 -5.70 -1.13 -3.20
CA PHE A 176 -4.70 -0.93 -2.16
C PHE A 176 -3.88 0.36 -2.34
N LEU A 177 -4.12 1.12 -3.40
CA LEU A 177 -3.50 2.41 -3.67
C LEU A 177 -4.28 3.50 -2.92
N PHE A 178 -3.93 3.74 -1.67
CA PHE A 178 -4.76 4.52 -0.75
C PHE A 178 -5.10 5.93 -1.27
N PRO A 179 -6.37 6.36 -1.22
CA PRO A 179 -6.76 7.71 -1.61
C PRO A 179 -6.28 8.75 -0.60
N ALA A 180 -5.43 9.67 -1.04
CA ALA A 180 -4.89 10.75 -0.23
C ALA A 180 -4.30 11.87 -1.11
N THR A 181 -3.84 12.95 -0.50
CA THR A 181 -2.95 13.89 -1.14
C THR A 181 -1.51 13.50 -0.84
N TYR A 182 -0.70 13.36 -1.88
CA TYR A 182 0.69 12.96 -1.83
C TYR A 182 1.59 14.07 -2.37
N ASP A 183 2.76 14.22 -1.79
CA ASP A 183 3.82 15.05 -2.34
C ASP A 183 4.85 14.15 -3.00
N PHE A 184 4.76 14.01 -4.33
CA PHE A 184 5.67 13.19 -5.14
C PHE A 184 6.74 14.05 -5.79
N ALA A 185 7.93 13.49 -6.00
CA ALA A 185 8.93 14.11 -6.85
C ALA A 185 8.51 14.05 -8.32
N GLU A 186 8.80 15.10 -9.10
CA GLU A 186 8.68 15.04 -10.55
C GLU A 186 9.58 13.91 -11.12
N ASN A 187 9.06 13.16 -12.10
CA ASN A 187 9.74 12.01 -12.71
C ASN A 187 10.15 10.91 -11.72
N MET A 188 9.41 10.76 -10.62
CA MET A 188 9.62 9.70 -9.64
C MET A 188 9.45 8.31 -10.27
N GLN A 189 10.24 7.34 -9.81
CA GLN A 189 10.11 5.96 -10.30
C GLN A 189 8.72 5.41 -9.96
N ALA A 190 8.04 4.81 -10.93
CA ALA A 190 6.66 4.36 -10.76
C ALA A 190 6.48 3.34 -9.61
N TYR A 191 7.49 2.46 -9.38
CA TYR A 191 7.42 1.51 -8.27
C TYR A 191 7.47 2.21 -6.90
N GLU A 192 8.20 3.33 -6.76
CA GLU A 192 8.27 4.10 -5.52
C GLU A 192 6.95 4.86 -5.26
N VAL A 193 6.31 5.34 -6.33
CA VAL A 193 4.97 5.93 -6.26
C VAL A 193 3.97 4.90 -5.74
N VAL A 194 3.97 3.69 -6.30
CA VAL A 194 3.11 2.59 -5.87
C VAL A 194 3.42 2.20 -4.43
N ASP A 195 4.71 2.07 -4.06
CA ASP A 195 5.13 1.71 -2.70
C ASP A 195 4.65 2.73 -1.66
N THR A 196 4.78 4.03 -1.98
CA THR A 196 4.26 5.12 -1.13
C THR A 196 2.74 4.99 -0.91
N MET A 197 1.98 4.68 -1.96
CA MET A 197 0.52 4.53 -1.87
C MET A 197 0.11 3.27 -1.10
N LEU A 198 0.87 2.17 -1.25
CA LEU A 198 0.68 0.93 -0.49
C LEU A 198 1.04 1.11 1.00
N GLY A 199 2.10 1.85 1.30
CA GLY A 199 2.48 2.24 2.66
C GLY A 199 1.37 3.02 3.35
N ALA A 200 0.79 4.01 2.66
CA ALA A 200 -0.35 4.76 3.16
C ALA A 200 -1.58 3.88 3.45
N PHE A 201 -1.83 2.82 2.66
CA PHE A 201 -2.86 1.83 2.95
C PHE A 201 -2.51 0.99 4.18
N ALA A 202 -1.26 0.52 4.28
CA ALA A 202 -0.79 -0.28 5.41
C ALA A 202 -1.03 0.42 6.75
N ASP A 203 -0.77 1.74 6.81
CA ASP A 203 -0.97 2.58 7.98
C ASP A 203 -2.45 2.74 8.39
N ARG A 204 -3.37 2.47 7.48
CA ARG A 204 -4.82 2.56 7.73
C ARG A 204 -5.44 1.24 8.17
N ILE A 205 -4.76 0.11 8.01
CA ILE A 205 -5.30 -1.21 8.39
C ILE A 205 -5.53 -1.26 9.90
N SER A 206 -6.79 -1.16 10.31
CA SER A 206 -7.18 -1.17 11.70
C SER A 206 -7.26 -2.59 12.30
N SER A 207 -7.24 -2.68 13.63
CA SER A 207 -7.51 -3.95 14.33
C SER A 207 -8.95 -4.44 14.10
N GLU A 208 -9.90 -3.53 13.87
CA GLU A 208 -11.30 -3.86 13.58
C GLU A 208 -11.44 -4.56 12.24
N TRP A 209 -10.73 -4.09 11.20
CA TRP A 209 -10.73 -4.74 9.88
C TRP A 209 -10.15 -6.15 9.95
N ARG A 210 -9.04 -6.32 10.66
CA ARG A 210 -8.43 -7.66 10.85
C ARG A 210 -9.37 -8.60 11.60
N ALA A 211 -9.99 -8.12 12.68
CA ALA A 211 -10.93 -8.92 13.46
C ALA A 211 -12.17 -9.30 12.65
N TYR A 212 -12.69 -8.39 11.83
CA TYR A 212 -13.81 -8.67 10.93
C TYR A 212 -13.45 -9.74 9.90
N CYS A 213 -12.30 -9.63 9.26
CA CYS A 213 -11.79 -10.62 8.31
C CYS A 213 -11.67 -12.00 8.95
N GLU A 214 -11.09 -12.08 10.15
CA GLU A 214 -10.94 -13.34 10.89
C GLU A 214 -12.29 -13.97 11.27
N GLN A 215 -13.23 -13.17 11.80
CA GLN A 215 -14.56 -13.63 12.22
C GLN A 215 -15.41 -14.13 11.05
N ASN A 216 -15.26 -13.54 9.86
CA ASN A 216 -16.05 -13.88 8.69
C ASN A 216 -15.30 -14.81 7.71
N ASN A 217 -14.12 -15.33 8.09
CA ASN A 217 -13.27 -16.14 7.22
C ASN A 217 -13.03 -15.46 5.86
N MET A 218 -12.82 -14.16 5.88
CA MET A 218 -12.61 -13.28 4.73
C MET A 218 -11.15 -12.81 4.73
N THR A 219 -10.54 -12.69 3.57
CA THR A 219 -9.23 -12.07 3.42
C THR A 219 -9.35 -10.54 3.37
N MET A 220 -8.24 -9.83 3.63
CA MET A 220 -8.20 -8.37 3.42
C MET A 220 -8.50 -8.00 1.95
N TYR A 221 -8.08 -8.84 1.02
CA TYR A 221 -8.38 -8.66 -0.41
C TYR A 221 -9.88 -8.71 -0.71
N GLU A 222 -10.60 -9.67 -0.13
CA GLU A 222 -12.06 -9.78 -0.29
C GLU A 222 -12.79 -8.62 0.39
N LEU A 223 -12.34 -8.18 1.59
CA LEU A 223 -12.89 -7.01 2.25
C LEU A 223 -12.76 -5.76 1.37
N VAL A 224 -11.56 -5.49 0.85
CA VAL A 224 -11.31 -4.34 -0.03
C VAL A 224 -12.06 -4.47 -1.34
N THR A 225 -12.18 -5.69 -1.88
CA THR A 225 -12.99 -5.96 -3.09
C THR A 225 -14.45 -5.57 -2.87
N LEU A 226 -15.06 -6.02 -1.78
CA LEU A 226 -16.44 -5.66 -1.45
C LEU A 226 -16.59 -4.16 -1.19
N ALA A 227 -15.66 -3.57 -0.44
CA ALA A 227 -15.66 -2.14 -0.15
C ALA A 227 -15.55 -1.29 -1.43
N SER A 228 -14.79 -1.74 -2.43
CA SER A 228 -14.67 -1.04 -3.72
C SER A 228 -15.98 -1.04 -4.53
N VAL A 229 -16.79 -2.10 -4.40
CA VAL A 229 -18.12 -2.13 -5.01
C VAL A 229 -19.07 -1.20 -4.25
N VAL A 230 -19.05 -1.24 -2.92
CA VAL A 230 -19.82 -0.30 -2.08
C VAL A 230 -19.47 1.15 -2.39
N GLU A 231 -18.16 1.47 -2.51
CA GLU A 231 -17.66 2.81 -2.87
C GLU A 231 -18.29 3.32 -4.17
N LYS A 232 -18.37 2.49 -5.19
CA LYS A 232 -18.89 2.86 -6.51
C LYS A 232 -20.43 2.96 -6.54
N GLU A 233 -21.12 2.31 -5.63
CA GLU A 233 -22.59 2.38 -5.50
C GLU A 233 -23.02 3.51 -4.54
N THR A 234 -22.12 4.03 -3.71
CA THR A 234 -22.45 5.04 -2.72
C THR A 234 -22.39 6.44 -3.35
N LEU A 235 -23.58 7.06 -3.51
CA LEU A 235 -23.74 8.41 -4.03
C LEU A 235 -24.25 9.35 -2.91
N GLY A 236 -23.61 9.35 -1.73
CA GLY A 236 -24.04 10.23 -0.65
C GLY A 236 -23.75 9.63 0.75
N GLU A 237 -23.92 10.47 1.77
CA GLU A 237 -23.66 10.08 3.15
C GLU A 237 -24.75 9.15 3.72
N GLY A 238 -24.35 8.19 4.55
CA GLY A 238 -25.24 7.41 5.42
C GLY A 238 -25.92 6.20 4.79
N VAL A 239 -25.66 5.86 3.52
CA VAL A 239 -26.25 4.70 2.85
C VAL A 239 -25.30 3.51 2.69
N ALA A 240 -23.99 3.74 2.76
CA ALA A 240 -22.95 2.74 2.53
C ALA A 240 -23.15 1.46 3.38
N GLN A 241 -23.49 1.59 4.65
CA GLN A 241 -23.72 0.45 5.54
C GLN A 241 -24.93 -0.40 5.11
N LYS A 242 -25.98 0.21 4.54
CA LYS A 242 -27.15 -0.53 4.04
C LYS A 242 -26.82 -1.20 2.68
N ILE A 243 -26.08 -0.53 1.81
CA ILE A 243 -25.61 -1.11 0.54
C ILE A 243 -24.71 -2.31 0.84
N ALA A 244 -23.77 -2.16 1.77
CA ALA A 244 -22.91 -3.27 2.23
C ALA A 244 -23.74 -4.45 2.75
N SER A 245 -24.77 -4.17 3.58
CA SER A 245 -25.68 -5.19 4.07
C SER A 245 -26.40 -5.96 2.95
N VAL A 246 -26.87 -5.28 1.90
CA VAL A 246 -27.50 -5.96 0.74
C VAL A 246 -26.51 -6.89 0.06
N PHE A 247 -25.28 -6.47 -0.17
CA PHE A 247 -24.28 -7.31 -0.81
C PHE A 247 -23.88 -8.51 0.06
N ILE A 248 -23.70 -8.30 1.36
CA ILE A 248 -23.41 -9.38 2.34
C ILE A 248 -24.55 -10.38 2.37
N ASN A 249 -25.80 -9.93 2.47
CA ASN A 249 -26.98 -10.81 2.45
C ASN A 249 -27.04 -11.65 1.16
N ARG A 250 -26.71 -11.07 0.01
CA ARG A 250 -26.64 -11.79 -1.27
C ARG A 250 -25.53 -12.84 -1.27
N LEU A 251 -24.31 -12.49 -0.81
CA LEU A 251 -23.19 -13.42 -0.72
C LEU A 251 -23.53 -14.61 0.19
N ASP A 252 -24.12 -14.35 1.36
CA ASP A 252 -24.51 -15.38 2.33
C ASP A 252 -25.56 -16.36 1.76
N LYS A 253 -26.37 -15.90 0.81
CA LYS A 253 -27.36 -16.72 0.10
C LYS A 253 -26.81 -17.33 -1.20
N GLY A 254 -25.54 -17.11 -1.54
CA GLY A 254 -24.98 -17.56 -2.81
C GLY A 254 -25.63 -16.87 -4.03
N GLN A 255 -26.10 -15.64 -3.87
CA GLN A 255 -26.71 -14.85 -4.95
C GLN A 255 -25.63 -13.99 -5.64
N GLN A 256 -25.88 -13.66 -6.89
CA GLN A 256 -25.09 -12.72 -7.66
C GLN A 256 -25.23 -11.30 -7.10
N LEU A 257 -24.14 -10.52 -7.05
CA LEU A 257 -24.22 -9.12 -6.59
C LEU A 257 -25.00 -8.23 -7.57
N GLN A 258 -24.91 -8.48 -8.87
CA GLN A 258 -25.63 -7.77 -9.92
C GLN A 258 -25.43 -6.25 -9.85
N SER A 259 -24.19 -5.83 -9.72
CA SER A 259 -23.80 -4.42 -9.63
C SER A 259 -23.20 -3.96 -10.97
N ASP A 260 -23.79 -2.93 -11.58
CA ASP A 260 -23.41 -2.42 -12.90
C ASP A 260 -21.98 -1.84 -12.89
N VAL A 261 -21.54 -1.25 -11.80
CA VAL A 261 -20.20 -0.66 -11.67
C VAL A 261 -19.07 -1.68 -11.89
N THR A 262 -19.36 -2.98 -11.65
CA THR A 262 -18.42 -4.07 -11.93
C THR A 262 -18.30 -4.35 -13.44
N ILE A 263 -19.37 -4.13 -14.21
CA ILE A 263 -19.36 -4.21 -15.67
C ILE A 263 -18.58 -3.03 -16.25
N ASP A 264 -18.76 -1.84 -15.68
CA ASP A 264 -18.05 -0.63 -16.12
C ASP A 264 -16.54 -0.77 -15.96
N TYR A 265 -16.08 -1.34 -14.84
CA TYR A 265 -14.67 -1.66 -14.66
C TYR A 265 -14.19 -2.73 -15.65
N GLY A 266 -14.97 -3.78 -15.87
CA GLY A 266 -14.69 -4.79 -16.89
C GLY A 266 -14.55 -4.21 -18.30
N ASN A 267 -15.36 -3.19 -18.66
CA ASN A 267 -15.24 -2.50 -19.93
C ASN A 267 -13.92 -1.73 -20.06
N LYS A 268 -13.45 -1.08 -18.99
CA LYS A 268 -12.12 -0.44 -18.95
C LYS A 268 -10.99 -1.45 -19.14
N LEU A 269 -11.10 -2.63 -18.52
CA LEU A 269 -10.14 -3.72 -18.74
C LEU A 269 -10.10 -4.17 -20.21
N ARG A 270 -11.27 -4.25 -20.86
CA ARG A 270 -11.37 -4.58 -22.29
C ARG A 270 -10.70 -3.52 -23.16
N GLU A 271 -10.93 -2.23 -22.85
CA GLU A 271 -10.29 -1.11 -23.54
C GLU A 271 -8.76 -1.11 -23.34
N ALA A 272 -8.29 -1.55 -22.18
CA ALA A 272 -6.89 -1.76 -21.87
C ALA A 272 -6.28 -3.03 -22.49
N GLY A 273 -7.07 -3.81 -23.26
CA GLY A 273 -6.60 -4.98 -24.01
C GLY A 273 -6.55 -6.29 -23.23
N PHE A 274 -7.20 -6.39 -22.07
CA PHE A 274 -7.28 -7.65 -21.34
C PHE A 274 -8.18 -8.68 -22.05
N ALA A 275 -7.86 -9.95 -21.85
CA ALA A 275 -8.60 -11.06 -22.43
C ALA A 275 -10.04 -11.18 -21.86
N ASP A 276 -10.96 -11.76 -22.63
CA ASP A 276 -12.38 -11.83 -22.27
C ASP A 276 -12.68 -12.61 -20.98
N ASP A 277 -11.84 -13.58 -20.61
CA ASP A 277 -11.96 -14.31 -19.34
C ASP A 277 -11.67 -13.40 -18.15
N VAL A 278 -10.63 -12.56 -18.24
CA VAL A 278 -10.33 -11.52 -17.25
C VAL A 278 -11.48 -10.53 -17.14
N VAL A 279 -11.92 -9.97 -18.26
CA VAL A 279 -13.04 -9.01 -18.28
C VAL A 279 -14.32 -9.59 -17.68
N THR A 280 -14.62 -10.85 -18.02
CA THR A 280 -15.86 -11.51 -17.57
C THR A 280 -15.79 -11.86 -16.08
N SER A 281 -14.61 -12.09 -15.51
CA SER A 281 -14.43 -12.43 -14.11
C SER A 281 -14.81 -11.30 -13.15
N TYR A 282 -14.89 -10.06 -13.65
CA TYR A 282 -15.40 -8.92 -12.89
C TYR A 282 -16.91 -8.75 -12.97
N ASN A 283 -17.61 -9.43 -13.91
CA ASN A 283 -19.04 -9.27 -14.12
C ASN A 283 -19.87 -10.02 -13.08
N THR A 284 -20.37 -9.31 -12.08
CA THR A 284 -21.16 -9.85 -10.97
C THR A 284 -22.59 -10.26 -11.33
N TYR A 285 -23.01 -10.16 -12.61
CA TYR A 285 -24.21 -10.80 -13.15
C TYR A 285 -23.93 -12.23 -13.62
N LYS A 286 -22.67 -12.66 -13.67
CA LYS A 286 -22.27 -13.99 -14.16
C LYS A 286 -21.67 -14.89 -13.08
N CYS A 287 -21.35 -14.36 -11.92
CA CYS A 287 -20.83 -15.13 -10.79
C CYS A 287 -21.63 -14.85 -9.51
N ALA A 288 -21.85 -15.87 -8.70
CA ALA A 288 -22.47 -15.76 -7.38
C ALA A 288 -21.41 -15.60 -6.30
N ALA A 289 -20.54 -14.62 -6.49
CA ALA A 289 -19.40 -14.30 -5.63
C ALA A 289 -18.98 -12.85 -5.84
N LEU A 290 -17.94 -12.42 -5.14
CA LEU A 290 -17.22 -11.18 -5.41
C LEU A 290 -16.62 -11.21 -6.84
N PRO A 291 -16.42 -10.05 -7.48
CA PRO A 291 -15.59 -9.97 -8.68
C PRO A 291 -14.17 -10.44 -8.37
N SER A 292 -13.37 -10.73 -9.41
CA SER A 292 -11.99 -11.25 -9.24
C SER A 292 -11.06 -10.34 -8.44
N GLY A 293 -11.41 -9.07 -8.29
CA GLY A 293 -10.66 -8.11 -7.49
C GLY A 293 -11.38 -6.79 -7.33
N PRO A 294 -10.77 -5.84 -6.59
CA PRO A 294 -11.29 -4.49 -6.44
C PRO A 294 -11.49 -3.80 -7.80
N ILE A 295 -12.43 -2.86 -7.84
CA ILE A 295 -12.79 -2.08 -9.05
C ILE A 295 -12.47 -0.58 -8.90
N CYS A 296 -11.96 -0.19 -7.75
CA CYS A 296 -11.43 1.13 -7.42
C CYS A 296 -10.72 1.06 -6.07
N ASN A 297 -10.09 2.17 -5.68
CA ASN A 297 -9.47 2.33 -4.37
C ASN A 297 -10.45 3.00 -3.40
N PRO A 298 -11.03 2.24 -2.46
CA PRO A 298 -12.05 2.75 -1.55
C PRO A 298 -11.46 3.62 -0.44
N GLY A 299 -12.24 4.59 0.04
CA GLY A 299 -11.95 5.31 1.26
C GLY A 299 -12.17 4.48 2.51
N VAL A 300 -11.58 4.94 3.63
CA VAL A 300 -11.77 4.31 4.97
C VAL A 300 -13.25 4.16 5.31
N ALA A 301 -14.06 5.17 4.98
CA ALA A 301 -15.48 5.19 5.32
C ALA A 301 -16.25 4.01 4.69
N ASN A 302 -15.92 3.61 3.45
CA ASN A 302 -16.59 2.51 2.78
C ASN A 302 -16.04 1.14 3.18
N ILE A 303 -14.75 1.03 3.55
CA ILE A 303 -14.22 -0.18 4.20
C ILE A 303 -14.89 -0.38 5.58
N ASP A 304 -14.99 0.68 6.38
CA ASP A 304 -15.70 0.66 7.67
C ASP A 304 -17.19 0.37 7.50
N ALA A 305 -17.82 0.81 6.41
CA ALA A 305 -19.23 0.51 6.14
C ALA A 305 -19.48 -0.99 5.87
N VAL A 306 -18.51 -1.70 5.30
CA VAL A 306 -18.56 -3.16 5.19
C VAL A 306 -18.37 -3.81 6.56
N VAL A 307 -17.37 -3.38 7.33
CA VAL A 307 -17.05 -3.94 8.65
C VAL A 307 -18.19 -3.70 9.64
N LYS A 308 -18.86 -2.55 9.54
CA LYS A 308 -19.96 -2.08 10.43
C LYS A 308 -21.28 -2.01 9.66
N HIS A 309 -21.50 -2.96 8.73
CA HIS A 309 -22.71 -2.95 7.91
C HIS A 309 -23.98 -2.99 8.76
N ALA A 310 -25.07 -2.45 8.22
CA ALA A 310 -26.35 -2.47 8.89
C ALA A 310 -26.90 -3.90 8.97
N ASP A 311 -27.51 -4.24 10.09
CA ASP A 311 -28.22 -5.51 10.25
C ASP A 311 -29.63 -5.38 9.61
N THR A 312 -29.75 -5.82 8.35
CA THR A 312 -30.98 -5.76 7.57
C THR A 312 -31.24 -7.07 6.83
N GLU A 313 -32.48 -7.27 6.40
CA GLU A 313 -32.87 -8.39 5.53
C GLU A 313 -32.98 -8.00 4.06
N TYR A 314 -32.46 -6.82 3.65
CA TYR A 314 -32.59 -6.32 2.28
C TYR A 314 -31.74 -7.12 1.29
N PHE A 315 -32.31 -7.35 0.09
CA PHE A 315 -31.66 -7.99 -1.05
C PHE A 315 -31.63 -7.11 -2.29
N TYR A 316 -32.37 -6.02 -2.32
CA TYR A 316 -32.53 -5.14 -3.47
C TYR A 316 -32.45 -3.69 -3.04
N PHE A 317 -31.80 -2.90 -3.86
CA PHE A 317 -31.78 -1.45 -3.73
C PHE A 317 -31.65 -0.78 -5.08
N PHE A 318 -32.00 0.48 -5.15
CA PHE A 318 -31.69 1.38 -6.25
C PHE A 318 -31.66 2.82 -5.75
N SER A 319 -30.90 3.65 -6.47
CA SER A 319 -30.90 5.10 -6.27
C SER A 319 -31.93 5.78 -7.17
N TYR A 320 -32.49 6.88 -6.70
CA TYR A 320 -33.39 7.72 -7.48
C TYR A 320 -33.13 9.20 -7.15
N ASN A 321 -33.81 10.13 -7.80
CA ASN A 321 -33.53 11.57 -7.68
C ASN A 321 -32.04 11.92 -7.96
N ASN A 322 -31.49 11.39 -9.05
CA ASN A 322 -30.10 11.55 -9.44
C ASN A 322 -29.11 11.10 -8.35
N GLY A 323 -29.41 10.02 -7.66
CA GLY A 323 -28.57 9.45 -6.62
C GLY A 323 -28.72 10.07 -5.22
N ALA A 324 -29.63 11.05 -5.05
CA ALA A 324 -29.86 11.69 -3.76
C ALA A 324 -30.59 10.80 -2.76
N ASP A 325 -31.45 9.91 -3.24
CA ASP A 325 -32.28 9.02 -2.43
C ASP A 325 -32.07 7.56 -2.82
N PHE A 326 -32.30 6.65 -1.84
CA PHE A 326 -32.20 5.21 -2.04
C PHE A 326 -33.44 4.48 -1.55
N TYR A 327 -33.86 3.48 -2.31
CA TYR A 327 -34.90 2.54 -1.91
C TYR A 327 -34.28 1.18 -1.63
N PHE A 328 -34.71 0.53 -0.53
CA PHE A 328 -34.22 -0.79 -0.09
C PHE A 328 -35.41 -1.69 0.19
N THR A 329 -35.34 -2.97 -0.22
CA THR A 329 -36.38 -3.97 0.04
C THR A 329 -35.79 -5.40 0.02
N ASP A 330 -36.47 -6.35 0.63
CA ASP A 330 -36.21 -7.78 0.57
C ASP A 330 -37.04 -8.49 -0.50
N ASP A 331 -38.12 -7.85 -1.02
CA ASP A 331 -39.05 -8.40 -1.98
C ASP A 331 -38.78 -7.88 -3.40
N TYR A 332 -38.60 -8.82 -4.34
CA TYR A 332 -38.32 -8.49 -5.76
C TYR A 332 -39.52 -7.84 -6.47
N ASN A 333 -40.76 -8.25 -6.14
CA ASN A 333 -41.92 -7.65 -6.77
C ASN A 333 -42.13 -6.20 -6.29
N ASP A 334 -41.85 -5.96 -4.99
CA ASP A 334 -41.86 -4.61 -4.45
C ASP A 334 -40.76 -3.76 -5.09
N PHE A 335 -39.52 -4.31 -5.22
CA PHE A 335 -38.43 -3.66 -5.95
C PHE A 335 -38.87 -3.21 -7.36
N GLN A 336 -39.51 -4.11 -8.15
CA GLN A 336 -39.97 -3.79 -9.51
C GLN A 336 -41.06 -2.72 -9.50
N ALA A 337 -42.00 -2.81 -8.56
CA ALA A 337 -43.10 -1.84 -8.45
C ALA A 337 -42.59 -0.43 -8.12
N GLN A 338 -41.64 -0.33 -7.17
CA GLN A 338 -41.07 0.96 -6.78
C GLN A 338 -40.11 1.50 -7.86
N TRP A 339 -39.31 0.63 -8.49
CA TRP A 339 -38.49 1.03 -9.66
C TRP A 339 -39.33 1.65 -10.77
N ALA A 340 -40.52 1.07 -11.08
CA ALA A 340 -41.40 1.61 -12.10
C ALA A 340 -41.95 3.02 -11.79
N VAL A 341 -42.02 3.39 -10.51
CA VAL A 341 -42.52 4.69 -10.02
C VAL A 341 -41.38 5.68 -9.81
N LEU A 342 -40.36 5.30 -9.02
CA LEU A 342 -39.30 6.18 -8.56
C LEU A 342 -38.09 6.21 -9.51
N GLY A 343 -37.78 5.08 -10.16
CA GLY A 343 -36.63 4.97 -11.07
C GLY A 343 -36.68 5.90 -12.28
N LYS A 344 -37.89 6.33 -12.65
CA LYS A 344 -38.09 7.31 -13.75
C LYS A 344 -37.61 8.73 -13.43
N THR A 345 -37.32 9.01 -12.16
CA THR A 345 -36.82 10.34 -11.74
C THR A 345 -35.33 10.54 -12.02
N ASN A 346 -34.62 9.47 -12.44
CA ASN A 346 -33.21 9.53 -12.83
C ASN A 346 -32.99 9.90 -14.32
N THR A 347 -34.02 10.18 -15.07
CA THR A 347 -33.99 10.40 -16.54
C THR A 347 -34.27 11.84 -16.97
N GLN A 348 -33.78 12.84 -16.21
CA GLN A 348 -33.79 14.24 -16.66
C GLN A 348 -32.42 14.85 -16.63
#